data_0a2135c9bd5e703c6265ca03245929dd
#
_entry.id   0a2135c9bd5e703c6265ca03245929dd
#
_cell.length_a   1.000
_cell.length_b   1.000
_cell.length_c   1.000
_cell.angle_alpha   90.00
_cell.angle_beta   90.00
_cell.angle_gamma   90.00
#
_symmetry.space_group_name_H-M   'P 1'
#
loop_
_entity.id
_entity.type
_entity.pdbx_description
1 polymer ?
#
loop_
_entity_poly.entity_id
_entity_poly.type
_entity_poly.pdbx_seq_one_letter_code
_entity_poly.pdbx_strand_id
1 'polypeptide(L)'
;MSKHGPTGRTITYTGGEWKDGEVPLLSPFDDGVWLGHTVFDGARSFDGCAPDLDRHCERSIRSAHILGMEPTITGPEIEALARQGIAKFGREEVLYICPLFYVRNSFMGPAEESTQFVLSIREAPFPEVSGFSACLTRYRRPSRDSAPTDAKASGLYPNVTRSVRAANEKGFDTAVMLDPNGNVAEFSYTNLFMVKDDVVHTPAINGTFLNGITRQRTIQVLRDAGFTVEERQIDFDELLE
;
A
#
# COMPACT_ATOMS: atom_id res chain seq x y z
N MET A 1 5.80 11.22 11.71
CA MET A 1 6.66 10.45 10.77
C MET A 1 8.12 10.66 11.16
N SER A 2 8.86 9.59 11.42
CA SER A 2 10.30 9.67 11.67
C SER A 2 11.02 10.38 10.51
N LYS A 3 11.86 11.36 10.81
CA LYS A 3 12.65 12.11 9.81
C LYS A 3 13.81 11.30 9.22
N HIS A 4 13.92 10.02 9.58
CA HIS A 4 14.99 9.14 9.18
C HIS A 4 14.43 7.94 8.43
N GLY A 5 15.15 7.43 7.45
CA GLY A 5 14.89 6.17 6.77
C GLY A 5 14.75 5.00 7.78
N PRO A 6 14.57 3.78 7.32
CA PRO A 6 14.36 2.62 8.19
C PRO A 6 15.51 2.53 9.21
N THR A 7 15.18 2.57 10.51
CA THR A 7 16.13 2.54 11.61
C THR A 7 16.53 1.12 12.03
N GLY A 8 16.00 0.09 11.37
CA GLY A 8 16.23 -1.31 11.67
C GLY A 8 16.93 -2.07 10.55
N ARG A 9 17.23 -3.34 10.81
CA ARG A 9 17.82 -4.24 9.83
C ARG A 9 16.94 -4.35 8.59
N THR A 10 17.56 -4.30 7.43
CA THR A 10 16.92 -4.48 6.12
C THR A 10 17.64 -5.55 5.35
N ILE A 11 16.90 -6.38 4.63
CA ILE A 11 17.45 -7.30 3.60
C ILE A 11 16.69 -7.09 2.31
N THR A 12 17.38 -7.30 1.19
CA THR A 12 16.83 -7.13 -0.15
C THR A 12 17.15 -8.33 -1.02
N TYR A 13 16.10 -8.95 -1.61
CA TYR A 13 16.26 -9.96 -2.65
C TYR A 13 16.23 -9.28 -4.02
N THR A 14 17.30 -9.45 -4.78
CA THR A 14 17.44 -8.93 -6.14
C THR A 14 18.48 -9.72 -6.91
N GLY A 15 18.27 -9.92 -8.20
CA GLY A 15 19.20 -10.68 -9.04
C GLY A 15 19.41 -12.15 -8.61
N GLY A 16 18.38 -12.76 -7.99
CA GLY A 16 18.42 -14.15 -7.55
C GLY A 16 19.02 -14.40 -6.16
N GLU A 17 19.42 -13.37 -5.43
CA GLU A 17 20.07 -13.51 -4.12
C GLU A 17 19.59 -12.51 -3.07
N TRP A 18 19.73 -12.87 -1.79
CA TRP A 18 19.50 -11.97 -0.66
C TRP A 18 20.78 -11.18 -0.35
N LYS A 19 20.61 -9.87 -0.16
CA LYS A 19 21.65 -8.92 0.23
C LYS A 19 21.26 -8.22 1.51
N ASP A 20 22.20 -8.02 2.42
CA ASP A 20 21.96 -7.22 3.63
C ASP A 20 22.02 -5.72 3.29
N GLY A 21 21.13 -4.97 3.94
CA GLY A 21 21.06 -3.52 3.83
C GLY A 21 20.39 -2.98 2.58
N GLU A 22 20.66 -1.71 2.31
CA GLU A 22 20.18 -1.02 1.11
C GLU A 22 21.01 -1.40 -0.10
N VAL A 23 20.34 -1.66 -1.21
CA VAL A 23 20.97 -2.04 -2.48
C VAL A 23 20.63 -0.99 -3.54
N PRO A 24 21.61 -0.45 -4.30
CA PRO A 24 21.31 0.43 -5.42
C PRO A 24 20.61 -0.37 -6.52
N LEU A 25 19.40 0.01 -6.88
CA LEU A 25 18.53 -0.72 -7.79
C LEU A 25 18.24 0.04 -9.08
N LEU A 26 18.10 1.34 -9.00
CA LEU A 26 17.53 2.18 -10.05
C LEU A 26 18.57 3.13 -10.64
N SER A 27 18.50 3.31 -11.95
CA SER A 27 19.20 4.32 -12.71
C SER A 27 18.25 5.48 -13.05
N PRO A 28 18.74 6.73 -13.24
CA PRO A 28 17.91 7.82 -13.74
C PRO A 28 17.32 7.57 -15.14
N PHE A 29 17.83 6.57 -15.85
CA PHE A 29 17.32 6.17 -17.17
C PHE A 29 16.28 5.05 -17.13
N ASP A 30 16.00 4.49 -15.95
CA ASP A 30 14.97 3.47 -15.80
C ASP A 30 13.57 4.12 -15.81
N ASP A 31 12.64 3.55 -16.55
CA ASP A 31 11.25 4.02 -16.65
C ASP A 31 10.58 4.06 -15.27
N GLY A 32 10.98 3.18 -14.38
CA GLY A 32 10.56 3.16 -12.98
C GLY A 32 10.88 4.46 -12.24
N VAL A 33 11.92 5.19 -12.65
CA VAL A 33 12.32 6.47 -12.04
C VAL A 33 11.65 7.64 -12.75
N TRP A 34 11.95 7.85 -14.02
CA TRP A 34 11.57 9.10 -14.70
C TRP A 34 10.14 9.11 -15.23
N LEU A 35 9.52 7.93 -15.46
CA LEU A 35 8.11 7.79 -15.83
C LEU A 35 7.23 7.31 -14.67
N GLY A 36 7.81 7.01 -13.50
CA GLY A 36 7.05 6.50 -12.35
C GLY A 36 6.46 5.11 -12.57
N HIS A 37 7.02 4.31 -13.49
CA HIS A 37 6.52 3.00 -13.88
C HIS A 37 6.94 1.93 -12.88
N THR A 38 6.30 1.99 -11.70
CA THR A 38 6.63 1.17 -10.53
C THR A 38 5.37 0.82 -9.77
N VAL A 39 5.26 -0.43 -9.32
CA VAL A 39 4.23 -0.91 -8.40
C VAL A 39 4.90 -1.57 -7.20
N PHE A 40 4.22 -1.56 -6.07
CA PHE A 40 4.68 -2.23 -4.85
C PHE A 40 3.51 -2.78 -4.06
N ASP A 41 3.80 -3.66 -3.12
CA ASP A 41 2.83 -4.05 -2.11
C ASP A 41 3.45 -3.95 -0.71
N GLY A 42 2.64 -4.09 0.33
CA GLY A 42 3.11 -4.00 1.70
C GLY A 42 2.36 -4.95 2.60
N ALA A 43 3.04 -6.00 3.06
CA ALA A 43 2.58 -6.92 4.07
C ALA A 43 3.33 -6.72 5.39
N ARG A 44 2.84 -7.33 6.46
CA ARG A 44 3.47 -7.32 7.77
C ARG A 44 3.74 -8.75 8.23
N SER A 45 4.82 -8.92 9.01
CA SER A 45 5.04 -10.11 9.82
C SER A 45 5.28 -9.68 11.27
N PHE A 46 4.66 -10.37 12.22
CA PHE A 46 4.79 -10.15 13.66
C PHE A 46 4.39 -11.42 14.41
N ASP A 47 4.97 -11.66 15.56
CA ASP A 47 4.72 -12.87 16.39
C ASP A 47 4.83 -14.20 15.61
N GLY A 48 5.67 -14.21 14.57
CA GLY A 48 5.86 -15.37 13.69
C GLY A 48 4.72 -15.62 12.69
N CYS A 49 3.77 -14.69 12.57
CA CYS A 49 2.68 -14.71 11.60
C CYS A 49 2.87 -13.66 10.52
N ALA A 50 2.44 -13.97 9.31
CA ALA A 50 2.36 -13.01 8.20
C ALA A 50 0.96 -13.07 7.59
N PRO A 51 0.00 -12.31 8.16
CA PRO A 51 -1.40 -12.36 7.74
C PRO A 51 -1.57 -11.98 6.27
N ASP A 52 -2.39 -12.75 5.54
CA ASP A 52 -2.75 -12.51 4.13
C ASP A 52 -1.55 -12.29 3.20
N LEU A 53 -0.37 -12.84 3.52
CA LEU A 53 0.86 -12.66 2.73
C LEU A 53 0.68 -13.13 1.28
N ASP A 54 -0.01 -14.26 1.07
CA ASP A 54 -0.39 -14.80 -0.23
C ASP A 54 -1.17 -13.77 -1.05
N ARG A 55 -2.16 -13.13 -0.45
CA ARG A 55 -3.00 -12.12 -1.11
C ARG A 55 -2.22 -10.84 -1.47
N HIS A 56 -1.26 -10.44 -0.64
CA HIS A 56 -0.35 -9.33 -0.92
C HIS A 56 0.57 -9.65 -2.11
N CYS A 57 1.12 -10.86 -2.15
CA CYS A 57 1.95 -11.32 -3.27
C CYS A 57 1.16 -11.36 -4.58
N GLU A 58 -0.05 -11.93 -4.56
CA GLU A 58 -0.94 -11.96 -5.72
C GLU A 58 -1.36 -10.56 -6.17
N ARG A 59 -1.61 -9.62 -5.24
CA ARG A 59 -1.94 -8.24 -5.61
C ARG A 59 -0.77 -7.52 -6.24
N SER A 60 0.48 -7.80 -5.82
CA SER A 60 1.66 -7.21 -6.45
C SER A 60 1.77 -7.60 -7.93
N ILE A 61 1.50 -8.87 -8.26
CA ILE A 61 1.44 -9.38 -9.64
C ILE A 61 0.32 -8.69 -10.42
N ARG A 62 -0.91 -8.65 -9.85
CA ARG A 62 -2.03 -7.95 -10.51
C ARG A 62 -1.72 -6.48 -10.79
N SER A 63 -1.10 -5.80 -9.83
CA SER A 63 -0.72 -4.40 -9.99
C SER A 63 0.30 -4.21 -11.12
N ALA A 64 1.25 -5.13 -11.25
CA ALA A 64 2.23 -5.12 -12.34
C ALA A 64 1.53 -5.29 -13.71
N HIS A 65 0.65 -6.27 -13.85
CA HIS A 65 -0.11 -6.48 -15.09
C HIS A 65 -1.02 -5.30 -15.46
N ILE A 66 -1.66 -4.62 -14.48
CA ILE A 66 -2.48 -3.43 -14.73
C ILE A 66 -1.64 -2.30 -15.35
N LEU A 67 -0.37 -2.18 -14.97
CA LEU A 67 0.55 -1.22 -15.57
C LEU A 67 1.27 -1.76 -16.84
N GLY A 68 0.83 -2.91 -17.39
CA GLY A 68 1.40 -3.49 -18.59
C GLY A 68 2.76 -4.16 -18.38
N MET A 69 3.20 -4.37 -17.14
CA MET A 69 4.42 -5.13 -16.85
C MET A 69 4.20 -6.63 -17.06
N GLU A 70 5.27 -7.36 -17.34
CA GLU A 70 5.28 -8.80 -17.54
C GLU A 70 6.20 -9.48 -16.51
N PRO A 71 5.69 -9.74 -15.26
CA PRO A 71 6.46 -10.43 -14.23
C PRO A 71 6.86 -11.83 -14.65
N THR A 72 8.13 -12.19 -14.42
CA THR A 72 8.67 -13.55 -14.63
C THR A 72 8.54 -14.43 -13.37
N ILE A 73 7.98 -13.90 -12.29
CA ILE A 73 7.78 -14.57 -11.01
C ILE A 73 6.30 -14.59 -10.66
N THR A 74 5.82 -15.63 -10.01
CA THR A 74 4.42 -15.81 -9.59
C THR A 74 4.19 -15.39 -8.15
N GLY A 75 2.91 -15.16 -7.76
CA GLY A 75 2.53 -14.84 -6.38
C GLY A 75 3.02 -15.87 -5.36
N PRO A 76 2.82 -17.20 -5.56
CA PRO A 76 3.36 -18.24 -4.68
C PRO A 76 4.88 -18.25 -4.56
N GLU A 77 5.62 -17.95 -5.63
CA GLU A 77 7.09 -17.85 -5.57
C GLU A 77 7.52 -16.62 -4.75
N ILE A 78 6.84 -15.48 -4.90
CA ILE A 78 7.08 -14.29 -4.06
C ILE A 78 6.80 -14.61 -2.60
N GLU A 79 5.70 -15.32 -2.29
CA GLU A 79 5.37 -15.74 -0.93
C GLU A 79 6.46 -16.65 -0.35
N ALA A 80 6.94 -17.62 -1.11
CA ALA A 80 8.00 -18.51 -0.68
C ALA A 80 9.31 -17.75 -0.36
N LEU A 81 9.69 -16.81 -1.23
CA LEU A 81 10.83 -15.91 -0.98
C LEU A 81 10.62 -15.03 0.25
N ALA A 82 9.42 -14.46 0.42
CA ALA A 82 9.11 -13.64 1.58
C ALA A 82 9.24 -14.44 2.89
N ARG A 83 8.75 -15.68 2.92
CA ARG A 83 8.91 -16.58 4.08
C ARG A 83 10.37 -16.93 4.35
N GLN A 84 11.18 -17.18 3.31
CA GLN A 84 12.64 -17.36 3.45
C GLN A 84 13.31 -16.12 4.04
N GLY A 85 12.90 -14.93 3.60
CA GLY A 85 13.44 -13.67 4.12
C GLY A 85 13.02 -13.40 5.56
N ILE A 86 11.74 -13.62 5.91
CA ILE A 86 11.22 -13.50 7.29
C ILE A 86 12.02 -14.40 8.24
N ALA A 87 12.35 -15.64 7.83
CA ALA A 87 13.11 -16.58 8.64
C ALA A 87 14.53 -16.13 8.98
N LYS A 88 15.04 -15.06 8.35
CA LYS A 88 16.35 -14.46 8.67
C LYS A 88 16.27 -13.44 9.82
N PHE A 89 15.08 -13.19 10.36
CA PHE A 89 14.81 -12.29 11.49
C PHE A 89 14.33 -13.09 12.71
N GLY A 90 14.34 -12.46 13.88
CA GLY A 90 13.74 -13.00 15.09
C GLY A 90 12.21 -13.08 14.96
N ARG A 91 11.62 -14.06 15.65
CA ARG A 91 10.17 -14.27 15.61
C ARG A 91 9.36 -13.11 16.19
N GLU A 92 9.93 -12.42 17.17
CA GLU A 92 9.38 -11.25 17.87
C GLU A 92 9.49 -9.95 17.05
N GLU A 93 10.29 -9.95 15.98
CA GLU A 93 10.49 -8.74 15.18
C GLU A 93 9.28 -8.43 14.31
N VAL A 94 8.86 -7.16 14.36
CA VAL A 94 7.81 -6.66 13.48
C VAL A 94 8.42 -6.22 12.17
N LEU A 95 8.04 -6.91 11.10
CA LEU A 95 8.63 -6.71 9.77
C LEU A 95 7.62 -6.05 8.81
N TYR A 96 8.15 -5.25 7.91
CA TYR A 96 7.47 -4.79 6.71
C TYR A 96 8.06 -5.50 5.49
N ILE A 97 7.20 -6.16 4.72
CA ILE A 97 7.53 -6.96 3.56
C ILE A 97 7.03 -6.24 2.33
N CYS A 98 7.92 -5.89 1.41
CA CYS A 98 7.60 -5.04 0.26
C CYS A 98 8.09 -5.70 -1.05
N PRO A 99 7.26 -6.50 -1.72
CA PRO A 99 7.49 -6.84 -3.11
C PRO A 99 7.28 -5.59 -3.99
N LEU A 100 8.17 -5.38 -4.93
CA LEU A 100 8.21 -4.23 -5.82
C LEU A 100 8.56 -4.67 -7.23
N PHE A 101 7.82 -4.15 -8.22
CA PHE A 101 8.15 -4.26 -9.63
C PHE A 101 8.41 -2.89 -10.22
N TYR A 102 9.38 -2.78 -11.09
CA TYR A 102 9.68 -1.57 -11.85
C TYR A 102 10.14 -1.91 -13.26
N VAL A 103 9.96 -0.96 -14.15
CA VAL A 103 10.38 -1.09 -15.56
C VAL A 103 11.74 -0.46 -15.77
N ARG A 104 12.58 -1.15 -16.54
CA ARG A 104 13.94 -0.76 -16.84
C ARG A 104 14.19 -0.75 -18.34
N ASN A 105 14.75 0.36 -18.86
CA ASN A 105 15.20 0.47 -20.25
C ASN A 105 14.16 0.11 -21.34
N SER A 106 12.90 0.49 -21.16
CA SER A 106 11.82 0.09 -22.07
C SER A 106 11.23 1.20 -22.92
N PHE A 107 11.27 2.43 -22.45
CA PHE A 107 10.63 3.59 -23.08
C PHE A 107 9.17 3.34 -23.51
N MET A 108 8.25 3.28 -22.51
CA MET A 108 6.78 3.18 -22.66
C MET A 108 6.23 1.84 -23.20
N GLY A 109 7.06 0.86 -23.42
CA GLY A 109 6.64 -0.48 -23.88
C GLY A 109 7.23 -1.58 -23.01
N PRO A 110 6.79 -1.73 -21.71
CA PRO A 110 7.35 -2.77 -20.89
C PRO A 110 7.15 -4.15 -21.50
N ALA A 111 8.18 -4.96 -21.34
CA ALA A 111 8.23 -6.34 -21.77
C ALA A 111 8.81 -7.20 -20.65
N GLU A 112 8.82 -8.50 -20.82
CA GLU A 112 9.33 -9.45 -19.81
C GLU A 112 10.75 -9.10 -19.36
N GLU A 113 11.67 -8.89 -20.31
CA GLU A 113 13.06 -8.55 -20.00
C GLU A 113 13.25 -7.17 -19.36
N SER A 114 12.26 -6.26 -19.50
CA SER A 114 12.30 -4.93 -18.89
C SER A 114 11.67 -4.87 -17.50
N THR A 115 10.82 -5.85 -17.16
CA THR A 115 10.16 -5.94 -15.86
C THR A 115 11.13 -6.52 -14.82
N GLN A 116 11.44 -5.74 -13.80
CA GLN A 116 12.35 -6.13 -12.72
C GLN A 116 11.59 -6.38 -11.43
N PHE A 117 11.97 -7.43 -10.70
CA PHE A 117 11.42 -7.77 -9.38
C PHE A 117 12.44 -7.56 -8.29
N VAL A 118 11.96 -7.01 -7.16
CA VAL A 118 12.71 -6.84 -5.92
C VAL A 118 11.79 -7.16 -4.75
N LEU A 119 12.32 -7.81 -3.72
CA LEU A 119 11.63 -8.00 -2.46
C LEU A 119 12.49 -7.43 -1.33
N SER A 120 12.00 -6.41 -0.64
CA SER A 120 12.66 -5.90 0.56
C SER A 120 11.90 -6.31 1.81
N ILE A 121 12.63 -6.66 2.87
CA ILE A 121 12.10 -6.94 4.20
C ILE A 121 12.90 -6.12 5.20
N ARG A 122 12.21 -5.39 6.06
CA ARG A 122 12.84 -4.53 7.06
C ARG A 122 12.10 -4.57 8.39
N GLU A 123 12.82 -4.36 9.47
CA GLU A 123 12.21 -4.06 10.76
C GLU A 123 11.39 -2.77 10.67
N ALA A 124 10.18 -2.84 11.13
CA ALA A 124 9.27 -1.71 11.12
C ALA A 124 8.25 -1.85 12.26
N PRO A 125 8.61 -1.49 13.49
CA PRO A 125 7.73 -1.54 14.63
C PRO A 125 6.38 -0.89 14.35
N PHE A 126 5.31 -1.39 14.97
CA PHE A 126 4.03 -0.70 14.89
C PHE A 126 4.11 0.67 15.57
N PRO A 127 3.43 1.69 15.04
CA PRO A 127 3.29 2.95 15.74
C PRO A 127 2.53 2.75 17.05
N GLU A 128 2.78 3.60 18.03
CA GLU A 128 1.98 3.63 19.26
C GLU A 128 0.50 3.88 18.94
N VAL A 129 -0.37 3.20 19.66
CA VAL A 129 -1.83 3.36 19.52
C VAL A 129 -2.26 4.58 20.34
N SER A 130 -1.93 5.76 19.85
CA SER A 130 -2.27 7.06 20.48
C SER A 130 -3.43 7.79 19.80
N GLY A 131 -3.99 7.20 18.74
CA GLY A 131 -4.90 7.89 17.84
C GLY A 131 -4.17 8.84 16.90
N PHE A 132 -4.93 9.48 16.01
CA PHE A 132 -4.44 10.51 15.08
C PHE A 132 -5.57 11.48 14.74
N SER A 133 -5.19 12.68 14.35
CA SER A 133 -6.12 13.71 13.88
C SER A 133 -6.15 13.79 12.35
N ALA A 134 -7.34 14.07 11.79
CA ALA A 134 -7.51 14.20 10.36
C ALA A 134 -8.36 15.41 9.98
N CYS A 135 -8.11 15.99 8.82
CA CYS A 135 -8.94 17.06 8.27
C CYS A 135 -9.27 16.80 6.80
N LEU A 136 -10.29 17.49 6.29
CA LEU A 136 -10.57 17.45 4.87
C LEU A 136 -9.47 18.14 4.06
N THR A 137 -9.00 17.46 3.01
CA THR A 137 -8.07 18.03 2.04
C THR A 137 -8.79 18.47 0.75
N ARG A 138 -8.19 19.44 0.04
CA ARG A 138 -8.64 19.81 -1.31
C ARG A 138 -8.24 18.81 -2.40
N TYR A 139 -7.28 17.92 -2.10
CA TYR A 139 -6.80 16.92 -3.05
C TYR A 139 -7.74 15.72 -3.04
N ARG A 140 -8.16 15.27 -4.22
CA ARG A 140 -9.08 14.16 -4.39
C ARG A 140 -8.39 12.91 -4.88
N ARG A 141 -9.00 11.75 -4.64
CA ARG A 141 -8.60 10.52 -5.34
C ARG A 141 -8.95 10.66 -6.82
N PRO A 142 -8.10 10.17 -7.74
CA PRO A 142 -8.43 10.20 -9.16
C PRO A 142 -9.54 9.20 -9.49
N SER A 143 -10.23 9.42 -10.60
CA SER A 143 -11.11 8.42 -11.17
C SER A 143 -10.29 7.29 -11.84
N ARG A 144 -10.91 6.13 -12.03
CA ARG A 144 -10.26 4.94 -12.60
C ARG A 144 -9.79 5.15 -14.05
N ASP A 145 -10.47 5.98 -14.79
CA ASP A 145 -10.11 6.36 -16.17
C ASP A 145 -9.01 7.43 -16.26
N SER A 146 -8.69 8.08 -15.13
CA SER A 146 -7.62 9.08 -15.04
C SER A 146 -6.31 8.50 -14.52
N ALA A 147 -6.35 7.41 -13.75
CA ALA A 147 -5.18 6.78 -13.15
C ALA A 147 -5.46 5.31 -12.75
N PRO A 148 -4.44 4.45 -12.66
CA PRO A 148 -4.59 3.04 -12.34
C PRO A 148 -4.87 2.81 -10.83
N THR A 149 -6.05 3.23 -10.37
CA THR A 149 -6.46 3.21 -8.95
C THR A 149 -6.70 1.82 -8.39
N ASP A 150 -6.85 0.80 -9.24
CA ASP A 150 -6.96 -0.62 -8.92
C ASP A 150 -5.58 -1.32 -8.80
N ALA A 151 -4.49 -0.61 -9.14
CA ALA A 151 -3.12 -1.04 -8.89
C ALA A 151 -2.50 -0.29 -7.70
N LYS A 152 -1.58 -0.93 -6.99
CA LYS A 152 -0.76 -0.25 -5.98
C LYS A 152 0.43 0.43 -6.65
N ALA A 153 0.13 1.41 -7.52
CA ALA A 153 1.08 2.13 -8.34
C ALA A 153 1.76 3.27 -7.56
N SER A 154 3.09 3.33 -7.64
CA SER A 154 3.88 4.38 -6.97
C SER A 154 3.54 5.78 -7.46
N GLY A 155 3.15 5.93 -8.73
CA GLY A 155 2.75 7.21 -9.34
C GLY A 155 1.52 7.88 -8.69
N LEU A 156 0.73 7.15 -7.89
CA LEU A 156 -0.40 7.71 -7.14
C LEU A 156 0.03 8.41 -5.85
N TYR A 157 1.21 8.10 -5.31
CA TYR A 157 1.66 8.58 -4.00
C TYR A 157 2.09 10.05 -3.94
N PRO A 158 2.57 10.70 -5.01
CA PRO A 158 2.80 12.15 -4.96
C PRO A 158 1.55 12.94 -4.56
N ASN A 159 0.35 12.54 -5.01
CA ASN A 159 -0.89 13.18 -4.60
C ASN A 159 -1.25 12.89 -3.12
N VAL A 160 -0.97 11.68 -2.65
CA VAL A 160 -1.08 11.30 -1.23
C VAL A 160 -0.15 12.17 -0.37
N THR A 161 1.11 12.33 -0.76
CA THR A 161 2.08 13.18 -0.05
C THR A 161 1.63 14.64 0.03
N ARG A 162 1.07 15.19 -1.06
CA ARG A 162 0.49 16.55 -1.07
C ARG A 162 -0.67 16.68 -0.09
N SER A 163 -1.50 15.64 0.02
CA SER A 163 -2.62 15.59 0.94
C SER A 163 -2.17 15.60 2.41
N VAL A 164 -1.22 14.73 2.76
CA VAL A 164 -0.64 14.67 4.11
C VAL A 164 0.05 15.99 4.47
N ARG A 165 0.86 16.55 3.55
CA ARG A 165 1.52 17.82 3.79
C ARG A 165 0.53 18.95 4.08
N ALA A 166 -0.55 19.05 3.30
CA ALA A 166 -1.58 20.07 3.50
C ALA A 166 -2.33 19.91 4.84
N ALA A 167 -2.48 18.68 5.34
CA ALA A 167 -3.03 18.41 6.66
C ALA A 167 -2.05 18.83 7.76
N ASN A 168 -0.77 18.47 7.63
CA ASN A 168 0.26 18.83 8.60
C ASN A 168 0.45 20.36 8.71
N GLU A 169 0.34 21.11 7.61
CA GLU A 169 0.37 22.58 7.60
C GLU A 169 -0.78 23.20 8.41
N LYS A 170 -1.87 22.44 8.63
CA LYS A 170 -3.01 22.82 9.48
C LYS A 170 -2.95 22.25 10.90
N GLY A 171 -1.91 21.48 11.23
CA GLY A 171 -1.73 20.85 12.54
C GLY A 171 -2.40 19.48 12.70
N PHE A 172 -2.84 18.84 11.61
CA PHE A 172 -3.42 17.49 11.61
C PHE A 172 -2.40 16.45 11.14
N ASP A 173 -2.55 15.20 11.59
CA ASP A 173 -1.62 14.12 11.25
C ASP A 173 -1.82 13.60 9.83
N THR A 174 -3.07 13.58 9.34
CA THR A 174 -3.44 13.07 8.02
C THR A 174 -4.66 13.81 7.46
N ALA A 175 -5.13 13.42 6.29
CA ALA A 175 -6.32 13.99 5.69
C ALA A 175 -7.31 12.91 5.25
N VAL A 176 -8.59 13.28 5.23
CA VAL A 176 -9.65 12.59 4.49
C VAL A 176 -9.62 13.07 3.05
N MET A 177 -9.56 12.14 2.11
CA MET A 177 -9.64 12.42 0.67
C MET A 177 -11.02 12.03 0.14
N LEU A 178 -11.58 12.90 -0.69
CA LEU A 178 -12.83 12.62 -1.39
C LEU A 178 -12.56 12.00 -2.76
N ASP A 179 -13.55 11.30 -3.28
CA ASP A 179 -13.62 10.88 -4.67
C ASP A 179 -13.94 12.06 -5.62
N PRO A 180 -13.95 11.89 -6.93
CA PRO A 180 -14.31 12.95 -7.88
C PRO A 180 -15.73 13.51 -7.69
N ASN A 181 -16.66 12.71 -7.15
CA ASN A 181 -18.06 13.09 -6.93
C ASN A 181 -18.28 13.82 -5.61
N GLY A 182 -17.29 13.86 -4.71
CA GLY A 182 -17.37 14.53 -3.43
C GLY A 182 -17.65 13.63 -2.25
N ASN A 183 -17.74 12.31 -2.43
CA ASN A 183 -17.93 11.36 -1.35
C ASN A 183 -16.61 11.04 -0.67
N VAL A 184 -16.64 10.65 0.59
CA VAL A 184 -15.47 10.13 1.30
C VAL A 184 -14.94 8.89 0.60
N ALA A 185 -13.66 8.90 0.26
CA ALA A 185 -12.97 7.76 -0.33
C ALA A 185 -12.16 7.00 0.74
N GLU A 186 -11.17 7.64 1.31
CA GLU A 186 -10.28 7.05 2.30
C GLU A 186 -9.47 8.15 3.02
N PHE A 187 -8.68 7.80 4.03
CA PHE A 187 -7.59 8.67 4.48
C PHE A 187 -6.49 8.75 3.42
N SER A 188 -5.53 9.63 3.58
CA SER A 188 -4.49 9.88 2.57
C SER A 188 -3.83 8.61 2.04
N TYR A 189 -3.59 7.59 2.88
CA TYR A 189 -2.89 6.35 2.51
C TYR A 189 -3.45 5.08 3.19
N THR A 190 -4.60 5.18 3.85
CA THR A 190 -5.27 4.05 4.51
C THR A 190 -6.78 4.11 4.28
N ASN A 191 -7.43 2.94 4.18
CA ASN A 191 -8.88 2.89 4.13
C ASN A 191 -9.50 3.46 5.42
N LEU A 192 -10.75 3.87 5.35
CA LEU A 192 -11.50 4.51 6.42
C LEU A 192 -12.64 3.60 6.90
N PHE A 193 -12.82 3.54 8.20
CA PHE A 193 -14.00 3.00 8.88
C PHE A 193 -14.51 4.04 9.87
N MET A 194 -15.80 4.11 10.06
CA MET A 194 -16.47 4.89 11.10
C MET A 194 -17.53 4.03 11.77
N VAL A 195 -17.89 4.37 13.02
CA VAL A 195 -19.01 3.76 13.74
C VAL A 195 -20.05 4.83 13.97
N LYS A 196 -21.30 4.54 13.60
CA LYS A 196 -22.45 5.39 13.86
C LYS A 196 -23.66 4.49 14.14
N ASP A 197 -24.42 4.79 15.19
CA ASP A 197 -25.60 4.03 15.59
C ASP A 197 -25.36 2.50 15.72
N ASP A 198 -24.26 2.12 16.35
CA ASP A 198 -23.79 0.72 16.53
C ASP A 198 -23.52 -0.06 15.22
N VAL A 199 -23.47 0.63 14.09
CA VAL A 199 -23.10 0.07 12.78
C VAL A 199 -21.71 0.55 12.36
N VAL A 200 -20.90 -0.35 11.86
CA VAL A 200 -19.59 -0.02 11.26
C VAL A 200 -19.80 0.32 9.78
N HIS A 201 -19.40 1.50 9.37
CA HIS A 201 -19.48 1.95 7.99
C HIS A 201 -18.09 2.11 7.38
N THR A 202 -17.98 1.80 6.09
CA THR A 202 -16.77 2.06 5.30
C THR A 202 -17.18 2.46 3.88
N PRO A 203 -16.44 3.37 3.22
CA PRO A 203 -16.76 3.74 1.84
C PRO A 203 -16.84 2.52 0.92
N ALA A 204 -17.93 2.43 0.15
CA ALA A 204 -18.09 1.39 -0.88
C ALA A 204 -17.04 1.56 -1.98
N ILE A 205 -16.53 0.43 -2.47
CA ILE A 205 -15.53 0.44 -3.55
C ILE A 205 -16.17 0.99 -4.83
N ASN A 206 -15.62 2.08 -5.32
CA ASN A 206 -16.12 2.79 -6.50
C ASN A 206 -15.05 3.01 -7.59
N GLY A 207 -13.89 2.35 -7.46
CA GLY A 207 -12.81 2.45 -8.43
C GLY A 207 -11.89 3.66 -8.27
N THR A 208 -12.00 4.44 -7.19
CA THR A 208 -11.14 5.61 -6.95
C THR A 208 -10.03 5.34 -5.93
N PHE A 209 -10.12 4.23 -5.22
CA PHE A 209 -9.14 3.81 -4.21
C PHE A 209 -9.07 2.28 -4.14
N LEU A 210 -8.00 1.77 -3.50
CA LEU A 210 -7.77 0.34 -3.39
C LEU A 210 -8.76 -0.32 -2.42
N ASN A 211 -9.34 -1.45 -2.84
CA ASN A 211 -9.97 -2.39 -1.91
C ASN A 211 -8.86 -3.09 -1.08
N GLY A 212 -8.45 -2.43 0.01
CA GLY A 212 -7.34 -2.88 0.84
C GLY A 212 -7.51 -4.31 1.36
N ILE A 213 -6.45 -5.11 1.37
CA ILE A 213 -6.49 -6.48 1.91
C ILE A 213 -6.84 -6.43 3.41
N THR A 214 -6.22 -5.53 4.14
CA THR A 214 -6.56 -5.27 5.56
C THR A 214 -8.01 -4.81 5.71
N ARG A 215 -8.52 -3.94 4.83
CA ARG A 215 -9.93 -3.54 4.84
C ARG A 215 -10.86 -4.76 4.71
N GLN A 216 -10.61 -5.63 3.75
CA GLN A 216 -11.41 -6.84 3.53
C GLN A 216 -11.36 -7.77 4.73
N ARG A 217 -10.16 -7.95 5.33
CA ARG A 217 -9.98 -8.76 6.54
C ARG A 217 -10.72 -8.14 7.73
N THR A 218 -10.65 -6.83 7.91
CA THR A 218 -11.36 -6.10 8.98
C THR A 218 -12.86 -6.29 8.86
N ILE A 219 -13.43 -6.15 7.65
CA ILE A 219 -14.87 -6.39 7.40
C ILE A 219 -15.24 -7.82 7.79
N GLN A 220 -14.45 -8.82 7.38
CA GLN A 220 -14.70 -10.22 7.70
C GLN A 220 -14.66 -10.47 9.22
N VAL A 221 -13.61 -10.03 9.88
CA VAL A 221 -13.44 -10.21 11.35
C VAL A 221 -14.57 -9.55 12.12
N LEU A 222 -14.99 -8.34 11.73
CA LEU A 222 -16.10 -7.65 12.38
C LEU A 222 -17.43 -8.40 12.19
N ARG A 223 -17.71 -8.87 10.98
CA ARG A 223 -18.93 -9.66 10.70
C ARG A 223 -18.93 -10.98 11.46
N ASP A 224 -17.80 -11.69 11.52
CA ASP A 224 -17.64 -12.93 12.29
C ASP A 224 -17.82 -12.71 13.80
N ALA A 225 -17.48 -11.53 14.29
CA ALA A 225 -17.70 -11.10 15.67
C ALA A 225 -19.14 -10.60 15.94
N GLY A 226 -20.02 -10.62 14.94
CA GLY A 226 -21.44 -10.24 15.08
C GLY A 226 -21.73 -8.76 14.88
N PHE A 227 -20.77 -7.97 14.44
CA PHE A 227 -21.02 -6.56 14.12
C PHE A 227 -21.68 -6.41 12.74
N THR A 228 -22.59 -5.45 12.63
CA THR A 228 -23.13 -5.02 11.33
C THR A 228 -22.09 -4.14 10.65
N VAL A 229 -21.72 -4.51 9.41
CA VAL A 229 -20.77 -3.73 8.60
C VAL A 229 -21.40 -3.38 7.26
N GLU A 230 -21.54 -2.08 7.00
CA GLU A 230 -22.10 -1.53 5.78
C GLU A 230 -21.02 -0.87 4.91
N GLU A 231 -20.97 -1.30 3.66
CA GLU A 231 -20.16 -0.68 2.62
C GLU A 231 -21.07 0.27 1.84
N ARG A 232 -20.95 1.57 2.07
CA ARG A 232 -21.85 2.58 1.50
C ARG A 232 -21.13 3.86 1.11
N GLN A 233 -21.83 4.74 0.42
CA GLN A 233 -21.41 6.11 0.24
C GLN A 233 -21.47 6.85 1.58
N ILE A 234 -20.48 7.69 1.86
CA ILE A 234 -20.35 8.48 3.09
C ILE A 234 -20.05 9.92 2.68
N ASP A 235 -20.81 10.86 3.23
CA ASP A 235 -20.53 12.28 3.11
C ASP A 235 -19.52 12.71 4.19
N PHE A 236 -18.72 13.74 3.90
CA PHE A 236 -17.71 14.18 4.86
C PHE A 236 -18.32 14.70 6.16
N ASP A 237 -19.46 15.35 6.08
CA ASP A 237 -20.14 15.92 7.26
C ASP A 237 -20.57 14.84 8.27
N GLU A 238 -20.83 13.61 7.81
CA GLU A 238 -21.09 12.47 8.70
C GLU A 238 -19.91 12.08 9.59
N LEU A 239 -18.69 12.44 9.20
CA LEU A 239 -17.48 12.19 10.01
C LEU A 239 -17.30 13.22 11.13
N LEU A 240 -18.09 14.30 11.15
CA LEU A 240 -18.02 15.39 12.12
C LEU A 240 -19.05 15.24 13.25
N GLU A 241 -20.02 14.36 13.06
CA GLU A 241 -21.08 14.04 14.04
C GLU A 241 -20.62 13.01 15.07
#